data_2b08ab34b504c4a6996f82050eba5a6d
#
_entry.id   2b08ab34b504c4a6996f82050eba5a6d
#
_cell.length_a   1.000
_cell.length_b   1.000
_cell.length_c   1.000
_cell.angle_alpha   90.00
_cell.angle_beta   90.00
_cell.angle_gamma   90.00
#
_symmetry.space_group_name_H-M   'P 1'
#
loop_
_entity.id
_entity.type
_entity.pdbx_description
1 polymer ?
#
loop_
_entity_poly.entity_id
_entity_poly.type
_entity_poly.pdbx_seq_one_letter_code
_entity_poly.pdbx_strand_id
1 'polypeptide(L)'
;MDRKLLDDIYLTLQGLYLPSHAVPGVPNLFQPFGYCDRKYTAAREAYERLCLRLGLEEDDNDPDLDIIIESMEAIQEALSKEMFLLGLDWVRPREGQ
;
A
#
# COMPACT_ATOMS: atom_id res chain seq x y z
N MET A 1 19.40 -5.39 -4.32
CA MET A 1 18.19 -5.46 -5.13
C MET A 1 17.99 -4.15 -5.87
N ASP A 2 17.58 -4.23 -7.12
CA ASP A 2 17.24 -3.07 -7.91
C ASP A 2 16.03 -2.34 -7.32
N ARG A 3 16.16 -1.03 -7.15
CA ARG A 3 15.09 -0.20 -6.61
C ARG A 3 13.83 -0.24 -7.48
N LYS A 4 14.00 -0.30 -8.79
CA LYS A 4 12.87 -0.42 -9.70
C LYS A 4 12.09 -1.71 -9.46
N LEU A 5 12.80 -2.82 -9.28
CA LEU A 5 12.16 -4.11 -9.00
C LEU A 5 11.42 -4.07 -7.66
N LEU A 6 12.00 -3.44 -6.64
CA LEU A 6 11.35 -3.27 -5.34
C LEU A 6 10.05 -2.48 -5.48
N ASP A 7 10.09 -1.38 -6.22
CA ASP A 7 8.90 -0.56 -6.48
C ASP A 7 7.85 -1.35 -7.27
N ASP A 8 8.27 -2.13 -8.26
CA ASP A 8 7.36 -2.95 -9.05
C ASP A 8 6.70 -4.03 -8.19
N ILE A 9 7.44 -4.66 -7.29
CA ILE A 9 6.89 -5.63 -6.34
C ILE A 9 5.85 -4.95 -5.44
N TYR A 10 6.17 -3.78 -4.90
CA TYR A 10 5.26 -3.05 -4.02
C TYR A 10 3.96 -2.69 -4.73
N LEU A 11 4.06 -2.17 -5.95
CA LEU A 11 2.88 -1.83 -6.75
C LEU A 11 2.05 -3.05 -7.12
N THR A 12 2.71 -4.18 -7.40
CA THR A 12 2.03 -5.45 -7.69
C THR A 12 1.24 -5.92 -6.49
N LEU A 13 1.83 -5.87 -5.29
CA LEU A 13 1.16 -6.25 -4.05
C LEU A 13 -0.08 -5.40 -3.78
N GLN A 14 -0.05 -4.13 -4.17
CA GLN A 14 -1.18 -3.22 -4.02
C GLN A 14 -2.24 -3.36 -5.11
N GLY A 15 -1.97 -4.17 -6.14
CA GLY A 15 -2.90 -4.33 -7.26
C GLY A 15 -2.98 -3.12 -8.18
N LEU A 16 -1.93 -2.29 -8.20
CA LEU A 16 -1.91 -1.05 -8.98
C LEU A 16 -1.34 -1.25 -10.39
N TYR A 17 -0.79 -2.43 -10.68
CA TYR A 17 -0.28 -2.73 -12.01
C TYR A 17 -1.30 -3.50 -12.83
N LEU A 18 -1.30 -3.23 -14.14
CA LEU A 18 -2.01 -4.08 -15.08
C LEU A 18 -1.41 -5.50 -15.05
N PRO A 19 -2.20 -6.55 -15.32
CA PRO A 19 -1.68 -7.92 -15.30
C PRO A 19 -0.43 -8.13 -16.15
N SER A 20 -0.31 -7.41 -17.27
CA SER A 20 0.85 -7.50 -18.14
C SER A 20 2.14 -6.90 -17.57
N HIS A 21 2.03 -6.07 -16.53
CA HIS A 21 3.17 -5.41 -15.89
C HIS A 21 3.44 -5.92 -14.48
N ALA A 22 2.56 -6.79 -13.96
CA ALA A 22 2.72 -7.34 -12.63
C ALA A 22 3.94 -8.25 -12.55
N VAL A 23 4.63 -8.23 -11.42
CA VAL A 23 5.77 -9.11 -11.20
C VAL A 23 5.27 -10.54 -10.99
N PRO A 24 5.76 -11.52 -11.78
CA PRO A 24 5.33 -12.92 -11.63
C PRO A 24 5.62 -13.45 -10.22
N GLY A 25 4.68 -14.22 -9.67
CA GLY A 25 4.84 -14.82 -8.35
C GLY A 25 4.51 -13.90 -7.19
N VAL A 26 4.20 -12.62 -7.45
CA VAL A 26 3.81 -11.67 -6.41
C VAL A 26 2.30 -11.56 -6.39
N PRO A 27 1.63 -11.83 -5.24
CA PRO A 27 0.18 -11.77 -5.17
C PRO A 27 -0.32 -10.33 -5.15
N ASN A 28 -1.54 -10.13 -5.60
CA ASN A 28 -2.28 -8.89 -5.40
C ASN A 28 -3.04 -8.98 -4.08
N LEU A 29 -2.62 -8.21 -3.07
CA LEU A 29 -3.24 -8.24 -1.75
C LEU A 29 -4.55 -7.46 -1.69
N PHE A 30 -4.89 -6.70 -2.74
CA PHE A 30 -6.12 -5.93 -2.84
C PHE A 30 -7.14 -6.61 -3.77
N GLN A 31 -7.09 -7.93 -3.86
CA GLN A 31 -8.11 -8.67 -4.62
C GLN A 31 -9.50 -8.41 -4.04
N PRO A 32 -10.54 -8.37 -4.89
CA PRO A 32 -11.91 -8.13 -4.42
C PRO A 32 -12.29 -9.09 -3.29
N PHE A 33 -12.92 -8.55 -2.25
CA PHE A 33 -13.35 -9.26 -1.04
C PHE A 33 -12.21 -9.82 -0.19
N GLY A 34 -10.94 -9.54 -0.53
CA GLY A 34 -9.80 -9.90 0.31
C GLY A 34 -9.68 -8.96 1.53
N TYR A 35 -8.79 -9.32 2.46
CA TYR A 35 -8.64 -8.56 3.71
C TYR A 35 -8.28 -7.10 3.46
N CYS A 36 -7.27 -6.84 2.61
CA CYS A 36 -6.83 -5.46 2.34
C CYS A 36 -7.91 -4.65 1.62
N ASP A 37 -8.61 -5.28 0.67
CA ASP A 37 -9.72 -4.63 -0.02
C ASP A 37 -10.82 -4.22 0.96
N ARG A 38 -11.21 -5.12 1.86
CA ARG A 38 -12.25 -4.83 2.87
C ARG A 38 -11.83 -3.72 3.82
N LYS A 39 -10.57 -3.72 4.27
CA LYS A 39 -10.06 -2.68 5.17
C LYS A 39 -9.97 -1.33 4.48
N TYR A 40 -9.54 -1.31 3.24
CA TYR A 40 -9.49 -0.08 2.45
C TYR A 40 -10.89 0.49 2.25
N THR A 41 -11.85 -0.36 1.90
CA THR A 41 -13.24 0.04 1.70
C THR A 41 -13.84 0.62 2.99
N ALA A 42 -13.61 -0.04 4.13
CA ALA A 42 -14.09 0.43 5.42
C ALA A 42 -13.48 1.80 5.78
N ALA A 43 -12.18 1.97 5.51
CA ALA A 43 -11.51 3.24 5.77
C ALA A 43 -12.08 4.37 4.91
N ARG A 44 -12.31 4.09 3.62
CA ARG A 44 -12.88 5.08 2.71
C ARG A 44 -14.29 5.47 3.10
N GLU A 45 -15.12 4.50 3.48
CA GLU A 45 -16.48 4.77 3.93
C GLU A 45 -16.49 5.59 5.22
N ALA A 46 -15.59 5.30 6.15
CA ALA A 46 -15.44 6.08 7.36
C ALA A 46 -15.01 7.52 7.06
N TYR A 47 -14.08 7.69 6.10
CA TYR A 47 -13.66 9.00 5.65
C TYR A 47 -14.85 9.81 5.09
N GLU A 48 -15.64 9.18 4.23
CA GLU A 48 -16.82 9.83 3.64
C GLU A 48 -17.83 10.25 4.72
N ARG A 49 -18.08 9.38 5.71
CA ARG A 49 -18.99 9.71 6.82
C ARG A 49 -18.44 10.87 7.64
N LEU A 50 -17.14 10.89 7.89
CA LEU A 50 -16.53 11.97 8.66
C LEU A 50 -16.63 13.30 7.91
N CYS A 51 -16.37 13.31 6.62
CA CYS A 51 -16.53 14.51 5.80
C CYS A 51 -17.96 15.06 5.87
N LEU A 52 -18.95 14.18 5.81
CA LEU A 52 -20.36 14.60 5.95
C LEU A 52 -20.63 15.20 7.32
N ARG A 53 -20.09 14.62 8.40
CA ARG A 53 -20.25 15.16 9.76
C ARG A 53 -19.58 16.52 9.93
N LEU A 54 -18.51 16.77 9.17
CA LEU A 54 -17.83 18.07 9.16
C LEU A 54 -18.54 19.11 8.28
N GLY A 55 -19.63 18.74 7.64
CA GLY A 55 -20.39 19.63 6.79
C GLY A 55 -19.82 19.85 5.40
N LEU A 56 -18.91 18.96 4.97
CA LEU A 56 -18.34 19.03 3.63
C LEU A 56 -19.31 18.47 2.60
N GLU A 57 -19.29 19.03 1.40
CA GLU A 57 -20.08 18.50 0.30
C GLU A 57 -19.48 17.18 -0.20
N GLU A 58 -20.27 16.42 -0.96
CA GLU A 58 -19.90 15.07 -1.38
C GLU A 58 -18.56 14.99 -2.09
N ASP A 59 -18.22 16.00 -2.89
CA ASP A 59 -16.96 16.02 -3.65
C ASP A 59 -15.84 16.80 -2.95
N ASP A 60 -16.09 17.34 -1.77
CA ASP A 60 -15.09 18.09 -1.03
C ASP A 60 -14.26 17.17 -0.14
N ASN A 61 -12.97 17.43 -0.08
CA ASN A 61 -12.03 16.71 0.77
C ASN A 61 -11.54 17.65 1.88
N ASP A 62 -11.30 17.08 3.06
CA ASP A 62 -10.67 17.82 4.14
C ASP A 62 -9.15 17.72 3.99
N PRO A 63 -8.42 18.86 3.88
CA PRO A 63 -6.98 18.82 3.66
C PRO A 63 -6.21 18.18 4.83
N ASP A 64 -6.68 18.32 6.05
CA ASP A 64 -6.00 17.72 7.20
C ASP A 64 -6.20 16.21 7.23
N LEU A 65 -7.40 15.72 6.90
CA LEU A 65 -7.64 14.29 6.77
C LEU A 65 -6.80 13.69 5.66
N ASP A 66 -6.67 14.39 4.53
CA ASP A 66 -5.84 13.94 3.43
C ASP A 66 -4.36 13.83 3.85
N ILE A 67 -3.86 14.80 4.59
CA ILE A 67 -2.49 14.76 5.10
C ILE A 67 -2.29 13.55 6.04
N ILE A 68 -3.25 13.28 6.92
CA ILE A 68 -3.17 12.13 7.83
C ILE A 68 -3.09 10.83 7.04
N ILE A 69 -3.97 10.65 6.06
CA ILE A 69 -4.03 9.43 5.25
C ILE A 69 -2.75 9.27 4.43
N GLU A 70 -2.33 10.31 3.73
CA GLU A 70 -1.12 10.29 2.91
C GLU A 70 0.13 10.03 3.74
N SER A 71 0.20 10.62 4.93
CA SER A 71 1.34 10.41 5.83
C SER A 71 1.40 8.97 6.33
N MET A 72 0.27 8.37 6.68
CA MET A 72 0.21 6.97 7.10
C MET A 72 0.57 6.03 5.96
N GLU A 73 0.11 6.32 4.74
CA GLU A 73 0.48 5.54 3.56
C GLU A 73 1.97 5.62 3.27
N ALA A 74 2.56 6.80 3.40
CA ALA A 74 4.00 6.98 3.19
C ALA A 74 4.82 6.21 4.22
N ILE A 75 4.40 6.22 5.49
CA ILE A 75 5.05 5.45 6.55
C ILE A 75 4.94 3.95 6.26
N GLN A 76 3.75 3.48 5.88
CA GLN A 76 3.53 2.08 5.54
C GLN A 76 4.43 1.63 4.39
N GLU A 77 4.54 2.43 3.34
CA GLU A 77 5.39 2.14 2.20
C GLU A 77 6.86 2.03 2.62
N ALA A 78 7.35 2.99 3.39
CA ALA A 78 8.74 3.00 3.84
C ALA A 78 9.05 1.78 4.71
N LEU A 79 8.17 1.46 5.68
CA LEU A 79 8.35 0.30 6.55
C LEU A 79 8.31 -1.01 5.76
N SER A 80 7.37 -1.13 4.83
CA SER A 80 7.22 -2.35 4.03
C SER A 80 8.46 -2.62 3.18
N LYS A 81 9.00 -1.61 2.55
CA LYS A 81 10.19 -1.74 1.71
C LYS A 81 11.42 -2.08 2.54
N GLU A 82 11.61 -1.44 3.69
CA GLU A 82 12.72 -1.75 4.58
C GLU A 82 12.63 -3.16 5.13
N MET A 83 11.45 -3.58 5.57
CA MET A 83 11.25 -4.94 6.07
C MET A 83 11.53 -5.99 5.00
N PHE A 84 11.14 -5.73 3.76
CA PHE A 84 11.43 -6.63 2.64
C PHE A 84 12.95 -6.75 2.40
N LEU A 85 13.66 -5.63 2.40
CA LEU A 85 15.09 -5.62 2.22
C LEU A 85 15.83 -6.33 3.36
N LEU A 86 15.39 -6.11 4.59
CA LEU A 86 15.95 -6.80 5.75
C LEU A 86 15.67 -8.30 5.69
N GLY A 87 14.49 -8.70 5.24
CA GLY A 87 14.15 -10.11 5.05
C GLY A 87 15.05 -10.78 4.02
N LEU A 88 15.38 -10.09 2.92
CA LEU A 88 16.30 -10.61 1.92
C LEU A 88 17.69 -10.81 2.51
N ASP A 89 18.18 -9.86 3.30
CA ASP A 89 19.50 -9.98 3.92
C ASP A 89 19.55 -11.16 4.90
N TRP A 90 18.46 -11.45 5.61
CA TRP A 90 18.39 -12.56 6.54
C TRP A 90 18.39 -13.92 5.86
N VAL A 91 17.77 -14.05 4.68
CA VAL A 91 17.65 -15.33 3.97
C VAL A 91 18.73 -15.53 2.91
N ARG A 92 19.42 -14.46 2.50
CA ARG A 92 20.47 -14.57 1.50
C ARG A 92 21.67 -15.28 2.09
N PRO A 93 22.20 -16.32 1.42
CA PRO A 93 23.47 -16.91 1.86
C PRO A 93 24.55 -15.85 1.86
N ARG A 94 25.27 -15.76 2.98
CA ARG A 94 26.42 -14.85 3.06
C ARG A 94 27.66 -15.55 2.53
N GLU A 95 28.41 -14.84 1.70
CA GLU A 95 29.68 -15.39 1.19
C GLU A 95 30.64 -15.64 2.37
N GLY A 96 31.35 -16.76 2.31
CA GLY A 96 32.29 -17.11 3.35
C GLY A 96 31.73 -17.82 4.57
N GLN A 97 30.45 -18.14 4.54
CA GLN A 97 29.83 -18.94 5.59
C GLN A 97 29.68 -20.39 5.21
#